data_0d1552953d7365d7c8c96f01079a8989
#
_entry.id   0d1552953d7365d7c8c96f01079a8989
#
_cell.length_a   1.000
_cell.length_b   1.000
_cell.length_c   1.000
_cell.angle_alpha   90.00
_cell.angle_beta   90.00
_cell.angle_gamma   90.00
#
_symmetry.space_group_name_H-M   'P 1'
#
loop_
_entity.id
_entity.type
_entity.pdbx_description
1 polymer ?
#
loop_
_entity_poly.entity_id
_entity_poly.type
_entity_poly.pdbx_seq_one_letter_code
_entity_poly.pdbx_strand_id
1 'polypeptide(L)'
;MCGIFGTVISGKNQISYNEFSKLSNKLFKYSSTRGKEAAGLALSTKNSIDIFKDSCSPQDFIKKENYNKILKENFNKFSNNSIKSLETKNFPITLIGHSRLVTNGLQSQSYNNQPVIINDLIGIHNGIITNEKEIWENHNEIKRE
;
A
#
# COMPACT_ATOMS: atom_id res chain seq x y z
N MET A 1 -12.94 2.73 12.62
CA MET A 1 -11.54 3.18 12.38
C MET A 1 -10.88 2.23 11.41
N CYS A 2 -10.14 2.75 10.43
CA CYS A 2 -9.45 1.96 9.41
C CYS A 2 -8.32 1.11 10.00
N GLY A 3 -7.89 0.07 9.28
CA GLY A 3 -6.67 -0.67 9.56
C GLY A 3 -5.53 -0.14 8.71
N ILE A 4 -4.40 0.16 9.32
CA ILE A 4 -3.16 0.53 8.63
C ILE A 4 -2.03 -0.41 9.05
N PHE A 5 -1.14 -0.73 8.14
CA PHE A 5 0.01 -1.58 8.41
C PHE A 5 1.13 -1.32 7.39
N GLY A 6 2.33 -1.75 7.72
CA GLY A 6 3.45 -1.69 6.81
C GLY A 6 4.53 -2.71 7.15
N THR A 7 5.38 -2.99 6.19
CA THR A 7 6.58 -3.81 6.37
C THR A 7 7.70 -3.31 5.48
N VAL A 8 8.91 -3.40 5.99
CA VAL A 8 10.14 -3.11 5.26
C VAL A 8 11.03 -4.33 5.35
N ILE A 9 11.41 -4.87 4.20
CA ILE A 9 12.33 -6.00 4.12
C ILE A 9 13.64 -5.50 3.52
N SER A 10 14.70 -5.58 4.32
CA SER A 10 16.04 -5.22 3.89
C SER A 10 16.51 -6.15 2.77
N GLY A 11 17.20 -5.59 1.77
CA GLY A 11 17.81 -6.38 0.71
C GLY A 11 18.91 -7.36 1.16
N LYS A 12 19.34 -7.27 2.43
CA LYS A 12 20.24 -8.25 3.05
C LYS A 12 19.52 -9.50 3.56
N ASN A 13 18.21 -9.45 3.71
CA ASN A 13 17.43 -10.57 4.22
C ASN A 13 17.12 -11.55 3.08
N GLN A 14 17.42 -12.82 3.32
CA GLN A 14 16.99 -13.91 2.44
C GLN A 14 15.55 -14.27 2.82
N ILE A 15 14.59 -13.74 2.10
CA ILE A 15 13.18 -14.08 2.22
C ILE A 15 12.71 -14.67 0.88
N SER A 16 11.94 -15.72 0.91
CA SER A 16 11.29 -16.26 -0.27
C SER A 16 10.02 -15.48 -0.64
N TYR A 17 9.62 -15.57 -1.91
CA TYR A 17 8.33 -15.00 -2.34
C TYR A 17 7.15 -15.55 -1.51
N ASN A 18 7.18 -16.83 -1.19
CA ASN A 18 6.11 -17.47 -0.42
C ASN A 18 5.98 -16.86 0.99
N GLU A 19 7.09 -16.62 1.67
CA GLU A 19 7.11 -15.97 2.99
C GLU A 19 6.64 -14.52 2.89
N PHE A 20 7.11 -13.76 1.91
CA PHE A 20 6.67 -12.39 1.66
C PHE A 20 5.16 -12.31 1.38
N SER A 21 4.64 -13.15 0.50
CA SER A 21 3.22 -13.21 0.18
C SER A 21 2.38 -13.63 1.38
N LYS A 22 2.81 -14.64 2.15
CA LYS A 22 2.14 -15.06 3.40
C LYS A 22 2.09 -13.94 4.42
N LEU A 23 3.19 -13.19 4.60
CA LEU A 23 3.26 -12.03 5.50
C LEU A 23 2.25 -10.96 5.06
N SER A 24 2.28 -10.56 3.78
CA SER A 24 1.35 -9.57 3.22
C SER A 24 -0.11 -9.97 3.42
N ASN A 25 -0.45 -11.21 3.08
CA ASN A 25 -1.80 -11.74 3.25
C ASN A 25 -2.25 -11.76 4.71
N LYS A 26 -1.34 -12.09 5.64
CA LYS A 26 -1.62 -12.10 7.08
C LYS A 26 -1.89 -10.69 7.61
N LEU A 27 -1.13 -9.69 7.17
CA LEU A 27 -1.34 -8.30 7.53
C LEU A 27 -2.71 -7.79 7.06
N PHE A 28 -3.10 -8.07 5.81
CA PHE A 28 -4.44 -7.74 5.31
C PHE A 28 -5.55 -8.45 6.09
N LYS A 29 -5.40 -9.74 6.40
CA LYS A 29 -6.37 -10.49 7.21
C LYS A 29 -6.55 -9.88 8.60
N TYR A 30 -5.48 -9.49 9.27
CA TYR A 30 -5.57 -8.86 10.58
C TYR A 30 -6.19 -7.46 10.50
N SER A 31 -5.82 -6.66 9.51
CA SER A 31 -6.37 -5.31 9.32
C SER A 31 -7.87 -5.32 8.98
N SER A 32 -8.39 -6.42 8.46
CA SER A 32 -9.81 -6.58 8.12
C SER A 32 -10.75 -6.48 9.32
N THR A 33 -10.26 -6.69 10.53
CA THR A 33 -11.02 -6.46 11.77
C THR A 33 -11.34 -4.98 11.98
N ARG A 34 -10.59 -4.09 11.31
CA ARG A 34 -10.71 -2.64 11.43
C ARG A 34 -11.49 -1.99 10.29
N GLY A 35 -11.54 -2.63 9.12
CA GLY A 35 -12.27 -2.11 7.96
C GLY A 35 -12.46 -3.19 6.90
N LYS A 36 -13.64 -3.20 6.26
CA LYS A 36 -14.04 -4.26 5.33
C LYS A 36 -14.56 -3.75 3.98
N GLU A 37 -14.70 -2.44 3.82
CA GLU A 37 -15.39 -1.86 2.66
C GLU A 37 -14.47 -1.61 1.47
N ALA A 38 -13.19 -1.33 1.74
CA ALA A 38 -12.18 -1.21 0.69
C ALA A 38 -10.81 -1.59 1.23
N ALA A 39 -9.91 -1.97 0.34
CA ALA A 39 -8.53 -2.27 0.65
C ALA A 39 -7.60 -1.67 -0.40
N GLY A 40 -6.37 -1.39 0.02
CA GLY A 40 -5.35 -0.91 -0.89
C GLY A 40 -3.95 -1.15 -0.36
N LEU A 41 -3.03 -1.22 -1.30
CA LEU A 41 -1.61 -1.38 -1.02
C LEU A 41 -0.77 -0.44 -1.88
N ALA A 42 0.39 -0.04 -1.37
CA ALA A 42 1.50 0.46 -2.16
C ALA A 42 2.75 -0.37 -1.87
N LEU A 43 3.45 -0.72 -2.94
CA LEU A 43 4.72 -1.44 -2.91
C LEU A 43 5.80 -0.57 -3.53
N SER A 44 6.86 -0.31 -2.77
CA SER A 44 8.03 0.45 -3.22
C SER A 44 9.25 -0.46 -3.31
N THR A 45 9.95 -0.34 -4.42
CA THR A 45 11.27 -0.92 -4.67
C THR A 45 12.25 0.18 -5.06
N LYS A 46 13.49 -0.15 -5.41
CA LYS A 46 14.50 0.84 -5.82
C LYS A 46 14.03 1.82 -6.91
N ASN A 47 13.28 1.32 -7.89
CA ASN A 47 13.04 2.05 -9.14
C ASN A 47 11.54 2.23 -9.45
N SER A 48 10.64 1.72 -8.61
CA SER A 48 9.20 1.81 -8.87
C SER A 48 8.40 1.79 -7.58
N ILE A 49 7.23 2.43 -7.67
CA ILE A 49 6.17 2.30 -6.70
C ILE A 49 4.93 1.86 -7.47
N ASP A 50 4.38 0.73 -7.05
CA ASP A 50 3.18 0.16 -7.63
C ASP A 50 2.05 0.21 -6.60
N ILE A 51 0.88 0.70 -7.01
CA ILE A 51 -0.29 0.88 -6.14
C ILE A 51 -1.48 0.14 -6.72
N PHE A 52 -2.23 -0.50 -5.85
CA PHE A 52 -3.50 -1.12 -6.17
C PHE A 52 -4.51 -0.85 -5.07
N LYS A 53 -5.69 -0.37 -5.46
CA LYS A 53 -6.83 -0.09 -4.57
C LYS A 53 -8.09 -0.73 -5.15
N ASP A 54 -8.95 -1.28 -4.29
CA ASP A 54 -10.22 -1.83 -4.73
C ASP A 54 -11.29 -1.70 -3.63
N SER A 55 -12.55 -1.55 -4.07
CA SER A 55 -13.73 -1.46 -3.21
C SER A 55 -14.23 -2.84 -2.83
N CYS A 56 -13.39 -3.58 -2.11
CA CYS A 56 -13.71 -4.92 -1.63
C CYS A 56 -13.07 -5.18 -0.27
N SER A 57 -13.54 -6.24 0.39
CA SER A 57 -12.96 -6.63 1.68
C SER A 57 -11.47 -6.99 1.53
N PRO A 58 -10.64 -6.79 2.58
CA PRO A 58 -9.25 -7.23 2.55
C PRO A 58 -9.07 -8.72 2.25
N GLN A 59 -10.03 -9.57 2.65
CA GLN A 59 -10.03 -11.00 2.35
C GLN A 59 -10.24 -11.29 0.86
N ASP A 60 -11.05 -10.48 0.18
CA ASP A 60 -11.25 -10.62 -1.26
C ASP A 60 -10.17 -9.91 -2.05
N PHE A 61 -9.65 -8.79 -1.53
CA PHE A 61 -8.54 -8.04 -2.11
C PHE A 61 -7.30 -8.92 -2.35
N ILE A 62 -6.91 -9.73 -1.37
CA ILE A 62 -5.75 -10.62 -1.48
C ILE A 62 -5.94 -11.78 -2.47
N LYS A 63 -7.17 -12.04 -2.92
CA LYS A 63 -7.47 -13.04 -3.97
C LYS A 63 -7.43 -12.44 -5.38
N LYS A 64 -7.43 -11.11 -5.51
CA LYS A 64 -7.43 -10.43 -6.81
C LYS A 64 -6.16 -10.72 -7.59
N GLU A 65 -6.32 -10.90 -8.90
CA GLU A 65 -5.21 -11.14 -9.81
C GLU A 65 -4.19 -9.98 -9.78
N ASN A 66 -4.68 -8.73 -9.82
CA ASN A 66 -3.84 -7.54 -9.77
C ASN A 66 -3.01 -7.46 -8.49
N TYR A 67 -3.57 -7.81 -7.34
CA TYR A 67 -2.83 -7.88 -6.08
C TYR A 67 -1.66 -8.88 -6.18
N ASN A 68 -1.95 -10.09 -6.61
CA ASN A 68 -0.95 -11.15 -6.71
C ASN A 68 0.13 -10.84 -7.76
N LYS A 69 -0.26 -10.22 -8.88
CA LYS A 69 0.65 -9.76 -9.94
C LYS A 69 1.63 -8.71 -9.39
N ILE A 70 1.13 -7.67 -8.74
CA ILE A 70 1.94 -6.59 -8.17
C ILE A 70 2.92 -7.15 -7.12
N LEU A 71 2.46 -8.02 -6.22
CA LEU A 71 3.34 -8.67 -5.24
C LEU A 71 4.48 -9.43 -5.91
N LYS A 72 4.16 -10.25 -6.91
CA LYS A 72 5.14 -11.11 -7.60
C LYS A 72 6.15 -10.29 -8.40
N GLU A 73 5.68 -9.31 -9.17
CA GLU A 73 6.54 -8.46 -10.01
C GLU A 73 7.52 -7.63 -9.16
N ASN A 74 7.04 -7.00 -8.10
CA ASN A 74 7.89 -6.22 -7.21
C ASN A 74 8.88 -7.08 -6.42
N PHE A 75 8.44 -8.25 -5.97
CA PHE A 75 9.35 -9.19 -5.33
C PHE A 75 10.46 -9.65 -6.28
N ASN A 76 10.15 -9.93 -7.55
CA ASN A 76 11.15 -10.29 -8.55
C ASN A 76 12.14 -9.14 -8.81
N LYS A 77 11.65 -7.88 -8.90
CA LYS A 77 12.52 -6.70 -9.02
C LYS A 77 13.47 -6.58 -7.81
N PHE A 78 12.94 -6.77 -6.61
CA PHE A 78 13.72 -6.76 -5.37
C PHE A 78 14.77 -7.87 -5.33
N SER A 79 14.40 -9.11 -5.62
CA SER A 79 15.27 -10.26 -5.60
C SER A 79 16.41 -10.15 -6.65
N ASN A 80 16.09 -9.74 -7.88
CA ASN A 80 17.06 -9.57 -8.95
C ASN A 80 18.09 -8.46 -8.66
N ASN A 81 17.66 -7.38 -8.00
CA ASN A 81 18.56 -6.31 -7.58
C ASN A 81 19.51 -6.76 -6.45
N SER A 82 19.07 -7.67 -5.59
CA SER A 82 19.90 -8.23 -4.52
C SER A 82 21.02 -9.15 -5.03
N ILE A 83 20.81 -9.80 -6.18
CA ILE A 83 21.79 -10.73 -6.76
C ILE A 83 22.84 -10.00 -7.62
N LYS A 84 22.47 -8.89 -8.26
CA LYS A 84 23.35 -8.20 -9.25
C LYS A 84 24.29 -7.15 -8.66
N SER A 85 24.08 -6.71 -7.42
CA SER A 85 24.93 -5.68 -6.83
C SER A 85 26.03 -6.31 -5.96
N LEU A 86 27.20 -6.50 -6.53
CA LEU A 86 28.48 -6.55 -5.77
C LEU A 86 28.73 -5.23 -5.00
N GLU A 87 27.96 -4.19 -5.28
CA GLU A 87 28.00 -2.89 -4.62
C GLU A 87 26.87 -2.75 -3.59
N THR A 88 27.24 -2.64 -2.41
CA THR A 88 26.74 -2.38 -1.05
C THR A 88 25.39 -1.66 -0.82
N LYS A 89 24.55 -1.40 -1.81
CA LYS A 89 23.23 -0.77 -1.60
C LYS A 89 22.08 -1.72 -1.97
N ASN A 90 21.81 -2.68 -1.09
CA ASN A 90 20.61 -3.50 -1.17
C ASN A 90 19.39 -2.65 -0.76
N PHE A 91 18.67 -2.13 -1.75
CA PHE A 91 17.44 -1.39 -1.49
C PHE A 91 16.36 -2.30 -0.89
N PRO A 92 15.63 -1.80 0.11
CA PRO A 92 14.54 -2.57 0.69
C PRO A 92 13.36 -2.68 -0.28
N ILE A 93 12.53 -3.70 -0.07
CA ILE A 93 11.15 -3.68 -0.52
C ILE A 93 10.28 -3.19 0.63
N THR A 94 9.44 -2.18 0.37
CA THR A 94 8.55 -1.59 1.36
C THR A 94 7.10 -1.77 0.91
N LEU A 95 6.27 -2.26 1.81
CA LEU A 95 4.82 -2.38 1.61
C LEU A 95 4.11 -1.53 2.67
N ILE A 96 3.15 -0.72 2.24
CA ILE A 96 2.14 -0.13 3.12
C ILE A 96 0.76 -0.58 2.66
N GLY A 97 -0.13 -0.83 3.60
CA GLY A 97 -1.47 -1.33 3.32
C GLY A 97 -2.54 -0.67 4.18
N HIS A 98 -3.73 -0.59 3.62
CA HIS A 98 -4.88 0.04 4.23
C HIS A 98 -6.12 -0.82 4.08
N SER A 99 -6.91 -0.90 5.14
CA SER A 99 -8.25 -1.51 5.17
C SER A 99 -9.25 -0.47 5.64
N ARG A 100 -10.14 -0.05 4.75
CA ARG A 100 -11.04 1.07 4.98
C ARG A 100 -12.28 0.64 5.75
N LEU A 101 -12.61 1.40 6.80
CA LEU A 101 -13.95 1.55 7.34
C LEU A 101 -14.49 2.88 6.81
N VAL A 102 -15.55 2.83 6.03
CA VAL A 102 -16.14 4.04 5.43
C VAL A 102 -16.73 4.92 6.53
N THR A 103 -16.19 6.11 6.66
CA THR A 103 -16.69 7.17 7.54
C THR A 103 -17.10 8.41 6.75
N ASN A 104 -16.43 8.64 5.62
CA ASN A 104 -16.68 9.75 4.72
C ASN A 104 -16.30 9.38 3.28
N GLY A 105 -17.07 9.84 2.29
CA GLY A 105 -16.87 9.54 0.88
C GLY A 105 -17.26 8.11 0.47
N LEU A 106 -17.66 7.91 -0.78
CA LEU A 106 -18.06 6.61 -1.32
C LEU A 106 -16.85 5.72 -1.61
N GLN A 107 -16.88 4.47 -1.16
CA GLN A 107 -15.80 3.50 -1.44
C GLN A 107 -15.71 3.14 -2.93
N SER A 108 -16.79 3.26 -3.69
CA SER A 108 -16.82 3.00 -5.14
C SER A 108 -15.94 3.97 -5.95
N GLN A 109 -15.58 5.10 -5.36
CA GLN A 109 -14.67 6.08 -5.95
C GLN A 109 -13.25 5.81 -5.48
N SER A 110 -12.37 5.43 -6.40
CA SER A 110 -11.00 4.98 -6.07
C SER A 110 -10.17 6.04 -5.34
N TYR A 111 -10.36 7.33 -5.67
CA TYR A 111 -9.67 8.44 -5.01
C TYR A 111 -10.07 8.61 -3.52
N ASN A 112 -11.21 8.06 -3.09
CA ASN A 112 -11.58 8.00 -1.68
C ASN A 112 -10.89 6.87 -0.92
N ASN A 113 -10.25 5.93 -1.62
CA ASN A 113 -9.57 4.79 -1.03
C ASN A 113 -8.07 5.04 -0.91
N GLN A 114 -7.46 4.46 0.10
CA GLN A 114 -6.04 4.64 0.38
C GLN A 114 -5.23 3.40 -0.04
N PRO A 115 -3.93 3.55 -0.33
CA PRO A 115 -3.09 4.74 -0.21
C PRO A 115 -3.48 5.87 -1.15
N VAL A 116 -3.26 7.13 -0.72
CA VAL A 116 -3.39 8.32 -1.56
C VAL A 116 -2.03 8.75 -2.09
N ILE A 117 -2.03 9.37 -3.27
CA ILE A 117 -0.82 9.80 -3.97
C ILE A 117 -0.90 11.30 -4.18
N ILE A 118 0.16 12.01 -3.80
CA ILE A 118 0.35 13.42 -4.14
C ILE A 118 1.81 13.60 -4.56
N ASN A 119 2.03 13.93 -5.82
CA ASN A 119 3.37 14.03 -6.40
C ASN A 119 4.19 12.75 -6.13
N ASP A 120 5.30 12.87 -5.40
CA ASP A 120 6.18 11.76 -5.03
C ASP A 120 5.88 11.16 -3.64
N LEU A 121 4.78 11.60 -3.01
CA LEU A 121 4.38 11.14 -1.69
C LEU A 121 3.23 10.15 -1.78
N ILE A 122 3.33 9.12 -0.97
CA ILE A 122 2.26 8.13 -0.79
C ILE A 122 1.95 8.07 0.70
N GLY A 123 0.66 8.23 1.01
CA GLY A 123 0.20 8.26 2.38
C GLY A 123 -0.95 7.31 2.67
N ILE A 124 -0.98 6.84 3.91
CA ILE A 124 -2.14 6.18 4.52
C ILE A 124 -2.46 6.90 5.82
N HIS A 125 -3.74 7.06 6.10
CA HIS A 125 -4.21 7.80 7.27
C HIS A 125 -5.38 7.07 7.93
N ASN A 126 -5.34 6.98 9.25
CA ASN A 126 -6.44 6.48 10.07
C ASN A 126 -6.92 7.59 11.00
N GLY A 127 -7.85 8.40 10.53
CA GLY A 127 -8.39 9.54 11.26
C GLY A 127 -9.40 10.32 10.44
N ILE A 128 -9.89 11.41 11.00
CA ILE A 128 -10.76 12.38 10.35
C ILE A 128 -10.09 13.74 10.46
N ILE A 129 -9.91 14.41 9.34
CA ILE A 129 -9.42 15.79 9.28
C ILE A 129 -10.66 16.69 9.33
N THR A 130 -10.85 17.39 10.44
CA THR A 130 -12.08 18.17 10.68
C THR A 130 -12.10 19.51 9.97
N ASN A 131 -10.92 20.05 9.66
CA ASN A 131 -10.74 21.34 8.97
C ASN A 131 -10.24 21.17 7.52
N GLU A 132 -10.62 20.10 6.84
CA GLU A 132 -10.14 19.82 5.49
C GLU A 132 -10.42 20.97 4.50
N LYS A 133 -11.57 21.64 4.62
CA LYS A 133 -11.92 22.76 3.73
C LYS A 133 -10.93 23.91 3.84
N GLU A 134 -10.64 24.31 5.07
CA GLU A 134 -9.67 25.37 5.37
C GLU A 134 -8.26 25.01 4.84
N ILE A 135 -7.85 23.75 5.01
CA ILE A 135 -6.57 23.27 4.49
C ILE A 135 -6.53 23.41 2.96
N TRP A 136 -7.58 22.96 2.27
CA TRP A 136 -7.64 23.05 0.81
C TRP A 136 -7.75 24.47 0.28
N GLU A 137 -8.41 25.39 0.98
CA GLU A 137 -8.45 26.81 0.64
C GLU A 137 -7.07 27.46 0.71
N ASN A 138 -6.24 27.03 1.68
CA ASN A 138 -4.88 27.51 1.86
C ASN A 138 -3.82 26.82 1.00
N HIS A 139 -4.17 25.68 0.34
CA HIS A 139 -3.26 24.84 -0.46
C HIS A 139 -3.88 24.46 -1.79
N ASN A 140 -4.49 25.42 -2.49
CA ASN A 140 -5.18 25.19 -3.76
C ASN A 140 -4.22 24.90 -4.94
N GLU A 141 -2.91 25.11 -4.76
CA GLU A 141 -1.86 24.71 -5.70
C GLU A 141 -1.64 23.19 -5.74
N ILE A 142 -2.06 22.45 -4.71
CA ILE A 142 -1.91 21.00 -4.63
C ILE A 142 -3.07 20.33 -5.38
N LYS A 143 -2.74 19.55 -6.41
CA LYS A 143 -3.74 18.73 -7.11
C LYS A 143 -4.15 17.54 -6.25
N ARG A 144 -5.46 17.38 -6.07
CA ARG A 144 -6.02 16.16 -5.45
C ARG A 144 -5.90 14.98 -6.41
N GLU A 145 -5.77 13.77 -5.85
CA GLU A 145 -5.88 12.52 -6.60
C GLU A 145 -7.26 12.39 -7.24
#